data_b58f15ffafda8382521e0f532996598b
#
_entry.id   b58f15ffafda8382521e0f532996598b
#
_cell.length_a   1.000
_cell.length_b   1.000
_cell.length_c   1.000
_cell.angle_alpha   90.00
_cell.angle_beta   90.00
_cell.angle_gamma   90.00
#
_symmetry.space_group_name_H-M   'P 1'
#
loop_
_entity.id
_entity.type
_entity.pdbx_description
1 polymer ?
#
loop_
_entity_poly.entity_id
_entity_poly.type
_entity_poly.pdbx_seq_one_letter_code
_entity_poly.pdbx_strand_id
1 'polypeptide(L)'
;MNDLRAAPNQLTLLRLCIVPFLVLAILDGHYPTAAILFFVAGVTDGLDGLLARLLHQRTLLGQYLDPVADKLLLSTVFLVLNHEGFISRRVTVLVFGRDLGILIVSAILYVSIGMRDFRPSIYGKANTLAQILALSTVLISQFFAPVYIVAVRDASLDATMALTVISGFNYAWKVAKKLSFAENPSTP
;
A
#
# COMPACT_ATOMS: atom_id res chain seq x y z
N MET A 1 1.62 6.12 -27.09
CA MET A 1 3.02 5.74 -26.80
C MET A 1 3.79 6.80 -25.99
N ASN A 2 3.30 8.03 -25.84
CA ASN A 2 3.99 9.07 -25.06
C ASN A 2 3.82 8.93 -23.52
N ASP A 3 2.78 8.27 -23.07
CA ASP A 3 2.49 8.13 -21.62
C ASP A 3 3.53 7.29 -20.87
N LEU A 4 4.09 6.25 -21.49
CA LEU A 4 5.14 5.43 -20.87
C LEU A 4 6.47 6.18 -20.71
N ARG A 5 6.68 7.27 -21.48
CA ARG A 5 7.88 8.10 -21.41
C ARG A 5 7.78 9.23 -20.39
N ALA A 6 6.63 9.45 -19.81
CA ALA A 6 6.47 10.41 -18.75
C ALA A 6 7.31 9.98 -17.52
N ALA A 7 8.09 10.89 -16.98
CA ALA A 7 9.00 10.60 -15.86
C ALA A 7 8.33 9.90 -14.67
N PRO A 8 7.10 10.28 -14.25
CA PRO A 8 6.39 9.57 -13.17
C PRO A 8 6.17 8.09 -13.49
N ASN A 9 5.69 7.78 -14.72
CA ASN A 9 5.40 6.39 -15.10
C ASN A 9 6.67 5.51 -15.17
N GLN A 10 7.82 6.09 -15.50
CA GLN A 10 9.09 5.37 -15.48
C GLN A 10 9.50 4.99 -14.05
N LEU A 11 9.23 5.86 -13.05
CA LEU A 11 9.49 5.56 -11.64
C LEU A 11 8.58 4.44 -11.13
N THR A 12 7.30 4.44 -11.53
CA THR A 12 6.36 3.35 -11.21
C THR A 12 6.82 2.02 -11.82
N LEU A 13 7.27 2.02 -13.08
CA LEU A 13 7.83 0.82 -13.72
C LEU A 13 9.12 0.36 -13.04
N LEU A 14 10.01 1.27 -12.66
CA LEU A 14 11.22 0.96 -11.91
C LEU A 14 10.86 0.27 -10.58
N ARG A 15 9.86 0.78 -9.85
CA ARG A 15 9.36 0.16 -8.62
C ARG A 15 8.88 -1.27 -8.87
N LEU A 16 8.08 -1.51 -9.91
CA LEU A 16 7.65 -2.85 -10.28
C LEU A 16 8.82 -3.79 -10.62
N CYS A 17 9.87 -3.27 -11.25
CA CYS A 17 11.11 -4.01 -11.50
C CYS A 17 11.91 -4.30 -10.22
N ILE A 18 11.85 -3.43 -9.21
CA ILE A 18 12.53 -3.64 -7.92
C ILE A 18 11.88 -4.77 -7.11
N VAL A 19 10.55 -4.96 -7.20
CA VAL A 19 9.82 -5.95 -6.38
C VAL A 19 10.41 -7.36 -6.47
N PRO A 20 10.69 -7.96 -7.63
CA PRO A 20 11.26 -9.30 -7.70
C PRO A 20 12.66 -9.40 -7.07
N PHE A 21 13.49 -8.38 -7.21
CA PHE A 21 14.82 -8.35 -6.58
C PHE A 21 14.72 -8.22 -5.05
N LEU A 22 13.76 -7.44 -4.58
CA LEU A 22 13.46 -7.31 -3.15
C LEU A 22 13.01 -8.65 -2.56
N VAL A 23 12.13 -9.37 -3.26
CA VAL A 23 11.68 -10.73 -2.86
C VAL A 23 12.85 -11.67 -2.77
N LEU A 24 13.69 -11.74 -3.81
CA LEU A 24 14.87 -12.61 -3.81
C LEU A 24 15.83 -12.25 -2.66
N ALA A 25 16.08 -10.95 -2.43
CA ALA A 25 16.93 -10.50 -1.33
C ALA A 25 16.41 -10.94 0.05
N ILE A 26 15.08 -10.97 0.26
CA ILE A 26 14.48 -11.47 1.51
C ILE A 26 14.66 -12.99 1.61
N LEU A 27 14.31 -13.75 0.54
CA LEU A 27 14.37 -15.20 0.52
C LEU A 27 15.81 -15.74 0.66
N ASP A 28 16.81 -15.01 0.12
CA ASP A 28 18.22 -15.33 0.23
C ASP A 28 18.86 -14.88 1.56
N GLY A 29 18.07 -14.27 2.47
CA GLY A 29 18.58 -13.79 3.76
C GLY A 29 19.43 -12.50 3.69
N HIS A 30 19.46 -11.82 2.53
CA HIS A 30 20.19 -10.57 2.34
C HIS A 30 19.37 -9.35 2.84
N TYR A 31 19.01 -9.34 4.12
CA TYR A 31 18.11 -8.35 4.72
C TYR A 31 18.58 -6.89 4.60
N PRO A 32 19.89 -6.54 4.73
CA PRO A 32 20.33 -5.17 4.48
C PRO A 32 20.03 -4.70 3.06
N THR A 33 20.28 -5.56 2.06
CA THR A 33 19.96 -5.29 0.65
C THR A 33 18.45 -5.13 0.45
N ALA A 34 17.65 -6.02 1.06
CA ALA A 34 16.20 -5.93 1.03
C ALA A 34 15.68 -4.61 1.63
N ALA A 35 16.24 -4.18 2.78
CA ALA A 35 15.88 -2.92 3.40
C ALA A 35 16.22 -1.72 2.51
N ILE A 36 17.37 -1.72 1.84
CA ILE A 36 17.76 -0.67 0.89
C ILE A 36 16.81 -0.64 -0.31
N LEU A 37 16.51 -1.81 -0.91
CA LEU A 37 15.58 -1.90 -2.06
C LEU A 37 14.17 -1.42 -1.68
N PHE A 38 13.68 -1.80 -0.49
CA PHE A 38 12.39 -1.34 0.02
C PHE A 38 12.36 0.18 0.23
N PHE A 39 13.42 0.75 0.81
CA PHE A 39 13.56 2.19 0.98
C PHE A 39 13.62 2.93 -0.36
N VAL A 40 14.41 2.44 -1.32
CA VAL A 40 14.50 3.02 -2.68
C VAL A 40 13.12 2.98 -3.35
N ALA A 41 12.39 1.86 -3.27
CA ALA A 41 11.04 1.74 -3.81
C ALA A 41 10.06 2.75 -3.17
N GLY A 42 10.14 2.97 -1.85
CA GLY A 42 9.33 3.97 -1.15
C GLY A 42 9.69 5.42 -1.50
N VAL A 43 10.98 5.72 -1.66
CA VAL A 43 11.44 7.06 -2.08
C VAL A 43 11.01 7.35 -3.52
N THR A 44 11.15 6.38 -4.43
CA THR A 44 10.70 6.54 -5.83
C THR A 44 9.20 6.81 -5.92
N ASP A 45 8.38 6.20 -5.05
CA ASP A 45 6.94 6.49 -4.93
C ASP A 45 6.66 7.94 -4.51
N GLY A 46 7.37 8.43 -3.48
CA GLY A 46 7.25 9.83 -3.07
C GLY A 46 7.68 10.82 -4.16
N LEU A 47 8.73 10.45 -4.91
CA LEU A 47 9.27 11.30 -5.98
C LEU A 47 8.36 11.35 -7.21
N ASP A 48 7.75 10.23 -7.64
CA ASP A 48 6.85 10.23 -8.79
C ASP A 48 5.60 11.08 -8.54
N GLY A 49 5.02 10.98 -7.33
CA GLY A 49 3.92 11.83 -6.91
C GLY A 49 4.28 13.31 -6.85
N LEU A 50 5.50 13.66 -6.45
CA LEU A 50 6.00 15.03 -6.44
C LEU A 50 6.25 15.53 -7.87
N LEU A 51 6.96 14.75 -8.70
CA LEU A 51 7.27 15.09 -10.09
C LEU A 51 6.00 15.24 -10.94
N ALA A 52 5.01 14.36 -10.77
CA ALA A 52 3.73 14.45 -11.47
C ALA A 52 3.01 15.78 -11.19
N ARG A 53 3.15 16.31 -9.95
CA ARG A 53 2.59 17.63 -9.58
C ARG A 53 3.40 18.78 -10.14
N LEU A 54 4.72 18.74 -10.01
CA LEU A 54 5.61 19.82 -10.44
C LEU A 54 5.69 19.96 -11.97
N LEU A 55 5.70 18.84 -12.69
CA LEU A 55 5.80 18.82 -14.15
C LEU A 55 4.42 18.87 -14.84
N HIS A 56 3.32 18.87 -14.09
CA HIS A 56 1.95 18.82 -14.62
C HIS A 56 1.71 17.62 -15.57
N GLN A 57 2.51 16.54 -15.43
CA GLN A 57 2.47 15.34 -16.28
C GLN A 57 1.65 14.23 -15.62
N ARG A 58 0.37 14.50 -15.35
CA ARG A 58 -0.55 13.46 -14.88
C ARG A 58 -1.08 12.68 -16.07
N THR A 59 -0.61 11.44 -16.24
CA THR A 59 -1.10 10.53 -17.28
C THR A 59 -2.27 9.68 -16.76
N LEU A 60 -3.19 9.31 -17.66
CA LEU A 60 -4.27 8.37 -17.31
C LEU A 60 -3.69 7.02 -16.86
N LEU A 61 -2.63 6.58 -17.51
CA LEU A 61 -1.96 5.32 -17.21
C LEU A 61 -1.33 5.31 -15.82
N GLY A 62 -0.64 6.40 -15.42
CA GLY A 62 -0.07 6.56 -14.08
C GLY A 62 -1.14 6.54 -12.99
N GLN A 63 -2.28 7.20 -13.19
CA GLN A 63 -3.37 7.22 -12.20
C GLN A 63 -3.89 5.83 -11.82
N TYR A 64 -3.77 4.83 -12.71
CA TYR A 64 -4.14 3.44 -12.43
C TYR A 64 -2.96 2.58 -12.00
N LEU A 65 -1.76 2.79 -12.58
CA LEU A 65 -0.58 2.00 -12.28
C LEU A 65 -0.02 2.28 -10.89
N ASP A 66 -0.01 3.55 -10.45
CA ASP A 66 0.57 3.92 -9.16
C ASP A 66 -0.11 3.20 -7.97
N PRO A 67 -1.46 3.25 -7.80
CA PRO A 67 -2.11 2.52 -6.72
C PRO A 67 -1.91 1.01 -6.78
N VAL A 68 -1.81 0.44 -7.99
CA VAL A 68 -1.57 -1.00 -8.18
C VAL A 68 -0.14 -1.35 -7.79
N ALA A 69 0.85 -0.58 -8.25
CA ALA A 69 2.25 -0.82 -7.94
C ALA A 69 2.54 -0.72 -6.43
N ASP A 70 1.96 0.28 -5.75
CA ASP A 70 2.07 0.44 -4.29
C ASP A 70 1.50 -0.76 -3.55
N LYS A 71 0.30 -1.19 -3.92
CA LYS A 71 -0.34 -2.35 -3.29
C LYS A 71 0.41 -3.64 -3.57
N LEU A 72 0.94 -3.82 -4.79
CA LEU A 72 1.78 -4.98 -5.12
C LEU A 72 3.05 -5.00 -4.27
N LEU A 73 3.76 -3.88 -4.14
CA LEU A 73 4.98 -3.81 -3.33
C LEU A 73 4.69 -4.21 -1.87
N LEU A 74 3.78 -3.50 -1.20
CA LEU A 74 3.48 -3.74 0.23
C LEU A 74 2.93 -5.14 0.48
N SER A 75 1.95 -5.58 -0.34
CA SER A 75 1.34 -6.91 -0.19
C SER A 75 2.35 -8.03 -0.41
N THR A 76 3.22 -7.90 -1.42
CA THR A 76 4.26 -8.91 -1.70
C THR A 76 5.24 -9.00 -0.54
N VAL A 77 5.71 -7.87 0.00
CA VAL A 77 6.65 -7.87 1.14
C VAL A 77 5.99 -8.47 2.39
N PHE A 78 4.71 -8.14 2.69
CA PHE A 78 3.97 -8.79 3.79
C PHE A 78 3.90 -10.31 3.61
N LEU A 79 3.61 -10.80 2.39
CA LEU A 79 3.50 -12.23 2.10
C LEU A 79 4.84 -12.95 2.26
N VAL A 80 5.92 -12.35 1.74
CA VAL A 80 7.26 -12.97 1.81
C VAL A 80 7.78 -12.96 3.25
N LEU A 81 7.63 -11.85 4.00
CA LEU A 81 8.03 -11.81 5.41
C LEU A 81 7.18 -12.73 6.31
N ASN A 82 5.91 -12.97 5.92
CA ASN A 82 5.10 -14.00 6.59
C ASN A 82 5.59 -15.40 6.24
N HIS A 83 6.01 -15.68 5.00
CA HIS A 83 6.59 -16.95 4.59
C HIS A 83 7.85 -17.27 5.39
N GLU A 84 8.71 -16.28 5.57
CA GLU A 84 9.93 -16.37 6.40
C GLU A 84 9.65 -16.41 7.92
N GLY A 85 8.40 -16.26 8.35
CA GLY A 85 8.01 -16.32 9.76
C GLY A 85 8.24 -15.03 10.56
N PHE A 86 8.65 -13.93 9.93
CA PHE A 86 8.93 -12.65 10.61
C PHE A 86 7.67 -11.85 10.92
N ILE A 87 6.59 -12.10 10.20
CA ILE A 87 5.27 -11.49 10.42
C ILE A 87 4.24 -12.60 10.64
N SER A 88 3.34 -12.39 11.61
CA SER A 88 2.30 -13.38 11.88
C SER A 88 1.29 -13.46 10.72
N ARG A 89 0.77 -14.67 10.45
CA ARG A 89 -0.26 -14.90 9.44
C ARG A 89 -1.49 -14.01 9.64
N ARG A 90 -1.84 -13.71 10.91
CA ARG A 90 -3.00 -12.86 11.23
C ARG A 90 -2.85 -11.45 10.69
N VAL A 91 -1.69 -10.82 10.87
CA VAL A 91 -1.40 -9.48 10.34
C VAL A 91 -1.48 -9.49 8.82
N THR A 92 -0.83 -10.44 8.17
CA THR A 92 -0.77 -10.54 6.71
C THR A 92 -2.16 -10.73 6.10
N VAL A 93 -2.98 -11.63 6.66
CA VAL A 93 -4.35 -11.88 6.16
C VAL A 93 -5.24 -10.65 6.35
N LEU A 94 -5.15 -9.96 7.49
CA LEU A 94 -5.94 -8.74 7.75
C LEU A 94 -5.56 -7.62 6.77
N VAL A 95 -4.26 -7.36 6.60
CA VAL A 95 -3.76 -6.31 5.70
C VAL A 95 -4.16 -6.61 4.27
N PHE A 96 -3.83 -7.81 3.78
CA PHE A 96 -4.12 -8.23 2.40
C PHE A 96 -5.63 -8.26 2.12
N GLY A 97 -6.40 -8.84 3.03
CA GLY A 97 -7.87 -8.94 2.90
C GLY A 97 -8.54 -7.57 2.82
N ARG A 98 -8.11 -6.63 3.67
CA ARG A 98 -8.61 -5.25 3.63
C ARG A 98 -8.22 -4.54 2.33
N ASP A 99 -6.97 -4.63 1.91
CA ASP A 99 -6.49 -3.93 0.72
C ASP A 99 -7.16 -4.48 -0.54
N LEU A 100 -7.26 -5.80 -0.67
CA LEU A 100 -7.99 -6.46 -1.75
C LEU A 100 -9.50 -6.16 -1.69
N GLY A 101 -10.10 -6.18 -0.51
CA GLY A 101 -11.51 -5.86 -0.30
C GLY A 101 -11.85 -4.45 -0.78
N ILE A 102 -11.03 -3.44 -0.44
CA ILE A 102 -11.23 -2.06 -0.90
C ILE A 102 -11.11 -1.98 -2.44
N LEU A 103 -10.12 -2.65 -3.04
CA LEU A 103 -9.94 -2.66 -4.49
C LEU A 103 -11.15 -3.28 -5.20
N ILE A 104 -11.61 -4.45 -4.75
CA ILE A 104 -12.76 -5.16 -5.35
C ILE A 104 -14.03 -4.32 -5.21
N VAL A 105 -14.34 -3.82 -4.02
CA VAL A 105 -15.55 -3.00 -3.80
C VAL A 105 -15.49 -1.72 -4.62
N SER A 106 -14.33 -1.05 -4.68
CA SER A 106 -14.15 0.15 -5.50
C SER A 106 -14.36 -0.14 -7.00
N ALA A 107 -13.83 -1.27 -7.48
CA ALA A 107 -14.01 -1.68 -8.87
C ALA A 107 -15.47 -2.01 -9.20
N ILE A 108 -16.17 -2.74 -8.33
CA ILE A 108 -17.60 -3.05 -8.50
C ILE A 108 -18.43 -1.77 -8.56
N LEU A 109 -18.22 -0.83 -7.64
CA LEU A 109 -18.97 0.43 -7.60
C LEU A 109 -18.68 1.31 -8.82
N TYR A 110 -17.44 1.29 -9.31
CA TYR A 110 -17.08 1.98 -10.54
C TYR A 110 -17.84 1.43 -11.77
N VAL A 111 -17.86 0.11 -11.92
CA VAL A 111 -18.53 -0.55 -13.05
C VAL A 111 -20.05 -0.49 -12.96
N SER A 112 -20.63 -0.69 -11.75
CA SER A 112 -22.08 -0.80 -11.58
C SER A 112 -22.79 0.56 -11.54
N ILE A 113 -22.19 1.58 -10.95
CA ILE A 113 -22.86 2.88 -10.66
C ILE A 113 -22.11 4.06 -11.30
N GLY A 114 -20.97 3.81 -11.98
CA GLY A 114 -20.14 4.88 -12.57
C GLY A 114 -19.49 5.80 -11.51
N MET A 115 -19.44 5.38 -10.26
CA MET A 115 -18.94 6.19 -9.15
C MET A 115 -17.42 6.36 -9.27
N ARG A 116 -16.95 7.59 -9.47
CA ARG A 116 -15.52 7.93 -9.68
C ARG A 116 -14.82 8.54 -8.46
N ASP A 117 -15.56 8.93 -7.43
CA ASP A 117 -15.01 9.70 -6.30
C ASP A 117 -14.75 8.81 -5.08
N PHE A 118 -13.63 8.07 -5.13
CA PHE A 118 -13.11 7.27 -4.02
C PHE A 118 -11.94 7.97 -3.34
N ARG A 119 -12.22 9.11 -2.69
CA ARG A 119 -11.15 9.81 -1.94
C ARG A 119 -10.67 8.95 -0.77
N PRO A 120 -9.36 8.67 -0.68
CA PRO A 120 -8.81 7.89 0.42
C PRO A 120 -9.12 8.57 1.75
N SER A 121 -9.58 7.80 2.73
CA SER A 121 -9.84 8.33 4.07
C SER A 121 -8.51 8.61 4.81
N ILE A 122 -8.57 9.50 5.81
CA ILE A 122 -7.42 9.76 6.70
C ILE A 122 -6.93 8.44 7.33
N TYR A 123 -7.86 7.58 7.75
CA TYR A 123 -7.54 6.26 8.29
C TYR A 123 -6.84 5.34 7.28
N GLY A 124 -7.20 5.43 5.99
CA GLY A 124 -6.52 4.69 4.93
C GLY A 124 -5.07 5.15 4.74
N LYS A 125 -4.82 6.46 4.77
CA LYS A 125 -3.47 7.02 4.69
C LYS A 125 -2.62 6.64 5.91
N ALA A 126 -3.18 6.77 7.12
CA ALA A 126 -2.51 6.36 8.35
C ALA A 126 -2.15 4.88 8.34
N ASN A 127 -3.06 4.02 7.84
CA ASN A 127 -2.81 2.58 7.71
C ASN A 127 -1.64 2.28 6.76
N THR A 128 -1.57 2.94 5.60
CA THR A 128 -0.44 2.75 4.66
C THR A 128 0.88 3.20 5.29
N LEU A 129 0.91 4.31 6.02
CA LEU A 129 2.10 4.74 6.76
C LEU A 129 2.51 3.73 7.83
N ALA A 130 1.56 3.20 8.59
CA ALA A 130 1.83 2.16 9.59
C ALA A 130 2.38 0.87 8.94
N GLN A 131 1.85 0.46 7.79
CA GLN A 131 2.35 -0.67 7.00
C GLN A 131 3.81 -0.46 6.57
N ILE A 132 4.14 0.71 6.03
CA ILE A 132 5.51 1.05 5.60
C ILE A 132 6.45 1.02 6.80
N LEU A 133 6.06 1.61 7.92
CA LEU A 133 6.85 1.61 9.15
C LEU A 133 7.07 0.19 9.69
N ALA A 134 6.02 -0.62 9.73
CA ALA A 134 6.08 -2.01 10.16
C ALA A 134 7.04 -2.83 9.31
N LEU A 135 6.90 -2.78 7.97
CA LEU A 135 7.77 -3.51 7.05
C LEU A 135 9.23 -3.05 7.16
N SER A 136 9.47 -1.73 7.26
CA SER A 136 10.82 -1.17 7.45
C SER A 136 11.47 -1.68 8.72
N THR A 137 10.74 -1.64 9.85
CA THR A 137 11.27 -2.08 11.14
C THR A 137 11.44 -3.59 11.23
N VAL A 138 10.56 -4.38 10.60
CA VAL A 138 10.73 -5.82 10.47
C VAL A 138 12.02 -6.15 9.71
N LEU A 139 12.24 -5.55 8.52
CA LEU A 139 13.45 -5.77 7.72
C LEU A 139 14.72 -5.36 8.47
N ILE A 140 14.72 -4.18 9.10
CA ILE A 140 15.88 -3.68 9.87
C ILE A 140 16.16 -4.61 11.05
N SER A 141 15.15 -5.11 11.74
CA SER A 141 15.32 -5.99 12.90
C SER A 141 15.99 -7.33 12.57
N GLN A 142 16.09 -7.71 11.29
CA GLN A 142 16.76 -8.95 10.89
C GLN A 142 18.30 -8.85 10.92
N PHE A 143 18.86 -7.64 10.83
CA PHE A 143 20.31 -7.44 10.86
C PHE A 143 20.75 -6.44 11.94
N PHE A 144 19.84 -5.67 12.49
CA PHE A 144 20.09 -4.71 13.57
C PHE A 144 18.91 -4.71 14.55
N ALA A 145 19.03 -5.45 15.65
CA ALA A 145 17.93 -5.73 16.57
C ALA A 145 18.19 -5.23 18.02
N PRO A 146 18.55 -3.96 18.26
CA PRO A 146 18.56 -3.43 19.62
C PRO A 146 17.11 -3.38 20.16
N VAL A 147 16.97 -3.39 21.49
CA VAL A 147 15.67 -3.47 22.20
C VAL A 147 14.66 -2.43 21.69
N TYR A 148 15.12 -1.22 21.39
CA TYR A 148 14.22 -0.17 20.88
C TYR A 148 13.71 -0.44 19.45
N ILE A 149 14.50 -1.05 18.56
CA ILE A 149 14.04 -1.44 17.21
C ILE A 149 12.99 -2.55 17.31
N VAL A 150 13.22 -3.54 18.18
CA VAL A 150 12.24 -4.62 18.41
C VAL A 150 10.94 -4.04 18.98
N ALA A 151 11.00 -3.13 19.93
CA ALA A 151 9.82 -2.49 20.49
C ALA A 151 9.04 -1.66 19.45
N VAL A 152 9.74 -0.91 18.58
CA VAL A 152 9.10 -0.16 17.49
C VAL A 152 8.50 -1.09 16.44
N ARG A 153 9.16 -2.20 16.11
CA ARG A 153 8.62 -3.25 15.22
C ARG A 153 7.29 -3.78 15.74
N ASP A 154 7.26 -4.22 16.99
CA ASP A 154 6.08 -4.82 17.59
C ASP A 154 4.93 -3.80 17.70
N ALA A 155 5.23 -2.58 18.18
CA ALA A 155 4.24 -1.50 18.22
C ALA A 155 3.71 -1.11 16.84
N SER A 156 4.56 -1.10 15.80
CA SER A 156 4.13 -0.77 14.43
C SER A 156 3.27 -1.87 13.81
N LEU A 157 3.53 -3.15 14.11
CA LEU A 157 2.69 -4.27 13.70
C LEU A 157 1.31 -4.22 14.37
N ASP A 158 1.26 -3.94 15.67
CA ASP A 158 0.00 -3.78 16.42
C ASP A 158 -0.79 -2.57 15.91
N ALA A 159 -0.13 -1.44 15.68
CA ALA A 159 -0.75 -0.26 15.08
C ALA A 159 -1.30 -0.56 13.67
N THR A 160 -0.57 -1.32 12.86
CA THR A 160 -1.03 -1.77 11.53
C THR A 160 -2.28 -2.61 11.64
N MET A 161 -2.35 -3.57 12.57
CA MET A 161 -3.56 -4.37 12.78
C MET A 161 -4.77 -3.50 13.17
N ALA A 162 -4.59 -2.64 14.17
CA ALA A 162 -5.66 -1.75 14.65
C ALA A 162 -6.16 -0.81 13.53
N LEU A 163 -5.25 -0.14 12.82
CA LEU A 163 -5.59 0.76 11.72
C LEU A 163 -6.20 0.04 10.52
N THR A 164 -5.79 -1.19 10.24
CA THR A 164 -6.39 -2.02 9.18
C THR A 164 -7.87 -2.27 9.48
N VAL A 165 -8.20 -2.67 10.69
CA VAL A 165 -9.59 -2.91 11.13
C VAL A 165 -10.40 -1.61 11.08
N ILE A 166 -9.90 -0.54 11.71
CA ILE A 166 -10.57 0.78 11.74
C ILE A 166 -10.81 1.31 10.32
N SER A 167 -9.79 1.22 9.45
CA SER A 167 -9.88 1.69 8.07
C SER A 167 -10.87 0.87 7.25
N GLY A 168 -10.92 -0.45 7.46
CA GLY A 168 -11.88 -1.34 6.82
C GLY A 168 -13.32 -1.00 7.19
N PHE A 169 -13.61 -0.86 8.48
CA PHE A 169 -14.92 -0.45 8.96
C PHE A 169 -15.33 0.95 8.47
N ASN A 170 -14.41 1.91 8.50
CA ASN A 170 -14.68 3.26 8.00
C ASN A 170 -15.00 3.26 6.50
N TYR A 171 -14.31 2.42 5.72
CA TYR A 171 -14.59 2.27 4.29
C TYR A 171 -15.96 1.64 4.05
N ALA A 172 -16.27 0.53 4.73
CA ALA A 172 -17.56 -0.15 4.62
C ALA A 172 -18.72 0.80 4.99
N TRP A 173 -18.58 1.56 6.08
CA TRP A 173 -19.56 2.57 6.50
C TRP A 173 -19.77 3.65 5.43
N LYS A 174 -18.68 4.19 4.85
CA LYS A 174 -18.77 5.19 3.79
C LYS A 174 -19.48 4.67 2.54
N VAL A 175 -19.19 3.42 2.16
CA VAL A 175 -19.83 2.77 1.02
C VAL A 175 -21.32 2.56 1.29
N ALA A 176 -21.68 2.01 2.44
CA ALA A 176 -23.07 1.80 2.83
C ALA A 176 -23.87 3.10 2.83
N LYS A 177 -23.31 4.17 3.40
CA LYS A 177 -23.94 5.49 3.40
C LYS A 177 -24.14 6.05 1.99
N LYS A 178 -23.17 5.89 1.09
CA LYS A 178 -23.32 6.36 -0.30
C LYS A 178 -24.37 5.57 -1.08
N LEU A 179 -24.48 4.26 -0.85
CA LEU A 179 -25.50 3.42 -1.48
C LEU A 179 -26.91 3.81 -1.03
N SER A 180 -27.12 4.06 0.27
CA SER A 180 -28.42 4.49 0.79
C SER A 180 -28.89 5.83 0.23
N PHE A 181 -27.98 6.76 -0.05
CA PHE A 181 -28.31 8.03 -0.71
C PHE A 181 -28.60 7.86 -2.22
N ALA A 182 -28.00 6.87 -2.88
CA ALA A 182 -28.26 6.59 -4.29
C ALA A 182 -29.64 5.93 -4.50
N GLU A 183 -30.12 5.17 -3.52
CA GLU A 183 -31.46 4.54 -3.54
C GLU A 183 -32.60 5.51 -3.16
N ASN A 184 -32.33 6.55 -2.37
CA ASN A 184 -33.35 7.53 -1.92
C ASN A 184 -32.88 8.98 -2.19
N PRO A 185 -32.98 9.48 -3.44
CA PRO A 185 -32.59 10.85 -3.76
C PRO A 185 -33.53 11.93 -3.22
N SER A 186 -34.60 11.58 -2.51
CA SER A 186 -35.68 12.46 -2.06
C SER A 186 -35.66 12.86 -0.57
N THR A 187 -34.62 12.52 0.21
CA THR A 187 -34.49 13.06 1.58
C THR A 187 -33.43 14.16 1.61
N PRO A 188 -33.82 15.42 1.97
CA PRO A 188 -32.93 16.57 2.07
C PRO A 188 -31.85 16.40 3.17
#